data_09da4b30ea9d6b714afedb1732a7c800
#
_entry.id   09da4b30ea9d6b714afedb1732a7c800
#
_cell.length_a   1.000
_cell.length_b   1.000
_cell.length_c   1.000
_cell.angle_alpha   90.00
_cell.angle_beta   90.00
_cell.angle_gamma   90.00
#
_symmetry.space_group_name_H-M   'P 1'
#
loop_
_entity.id
_entity.type
_entity.pdbx_description
1 polymer ?
#
loop_
_entity_poly.entity_id
_entity_poly.type
_entity_poly.pdbx_seq_one_letter_code
_entity_poly.pdbx_strand_id
1 'polypeptide(L)'
;SGVATGAFNGLLVTRLRLPPFIVTLGTWNIFFALVIFFTGSQSIRSSDIEVNAPLLHFWGERINLGGFVFTYGAFLMIGIFIFLWFLLNRTAWGRHVYAIGDDKEAAELSGIRTDRMLVSIYAVAGFVVAIGAWVSIGRVGSVSPTSFYEGNLDSITAVVIGGTSLFGGRGTIIGSLFGALIVGVFSSGLSIAGLDVLWQRFALGCLIIVAVGIDQWIRKVSN
;
A
#
# COMPACT_ATOMS: atom_id res chain seq x y z
N SER A 1 8.85 12.71 5.26
CA SER A 1 9.65 11.87 4.33
C SER A 1 8.77 11.22 3.27
N GLY A 2 7.69 10.45 3.61
CA GLY A 2 6.90 9.68 2.65
C GLY A 2 6.32 10.47 1.46
N VAL A 3 5.77 11.67 1.69
CA VAL A 3 5.30 12.54 0.60
C VAL A 3 6.43 12.93 -0.35
N ALA A 4 7.62 13.22 0.19
CA ALA A 4 8.78 13.61 -0.62
C ALA A 4 9.28 12.44 -1.49
N THR A 5 9.37 11.24 -0.94
CA THR A 5 9.77 10.03 -1.69
C THR A 5 8.73 9.63 -2.72
N GLY A 6 7.44 9.75 -2.38
CA GLY A 6 6.36 9.55 -3.34
C GLY A 6 6.40 10.58 -4.47
N ALA A 7 6.47 11.87 -4.16
CA ALA A 7 6.59 12.93 -5.17
C ALA A 7 7.84 12.75 -6.05
N PHE A 8 8.96 12.31 -5.49
CA PHE A 8 10.18 11.99 -6.23
C PHE A 8 9.93 10.89 -7.27
N ASN A 9 9.25 9.80 -6.89
CA ASN A 9 8.83 8.76 -7.84
C ASN A 9 7.92 9.32 -8.94
N GLY A 10 6.94 10.14 -8.57
CA GLY A 10 6.06 10.80 -9.53
C GLY A 10 6.81 11.69 -10.51
N LEU A 11 7.81 12.45 -10.05
CA LEU A 11 8.67 13.27 -10.90
C LEU A 11 9.53 12.44 -11.85
N LEU A 12 10.09 11.32 -11.40
CA LEU A 12 10.84 10.42 -12.25
C LEU A 12 9.96 9.83 -13.37
N VAL A 13 8.76 9.37 -13.02
CA VAL A 13 7.81 8.82 -14.00
C VAL A 13 7.43 9.86 -15.06
N THR A 14 7.12 11.09 -14.64
CA THR A 14 6.64 12.14 -15.55
C THR A 14 7.76 12.79 -16.35
N ARG A 15 8.89 13.07 -15.73
CA ARG A 15 10.04 13.75 -16.40
C ARG A 15 10.81 12.82 -17.31
N LEU A 16 11.07 11.58 -16.88
CA LEU A 16 11.82 10.60 -17.67
C LEU A 16 10.93 9.80 -18.60
N ARG A 17 9.59 9.90 -18.48
CA ARG A 17 8.60 9.15 -19.27
C ARG A 17 8.84 7.64 -19.21
N LEU A 18 9.36 7.15 -18.09
CA LEU A 18 9.60 5.73 -17.86
C LEU A 18 8.34 5.03 -17.37
N PRO A 19 8.19 3.73 -17.65
CA PRO A 19 7.09 2.94 -17.11
C PRO A 19 7.08 3.01 -15.56
N PRO A 20 5.92 3.32 -14.95
CA PRO A 20 5.79 3.47 -13.50
C PRO A 20 6.37 2.32 -12.69
N PHE A 21 6.13 1.09 -13.14
CA PHE A 21 6.61 -0.12 -12.50
C PHE A 21 8.15 -0.18 -12.42
N ILE A 22 8.85 0.19 -13.50
CA ILE A 22 10.32 0.17 -13.54
C ILE A 22 10.89 1.22 -12.59
N VAL A 23 10.31 2.43 -12.58
CA VAL A 23 10.75 3.51 -11.69
C VAL A 23 10.59 3.10 -10.22
N THR A 24 9.42 2.59 -9.85
CA THR A 24 9.15 2.23 -8.45
C THR A 24 9.99 1.04 -7.97
N LEU A 25 10.25 0.04 -8.82
CA LEU A 25 11.17 -1.04 -8.48
C LEU A 25 12.61 -0.54 -8.32
N GLY A 26 13.06 0.35 -9.22
CA GLY A 26 14.40 0.93 -9.13
C GLY A 26 14.60 1.74 -7.86
N THR A 27 13.67 2.65 -7.57
CA THR A 27 13.72 3.47 -6.35
C THR A 27 13.56 2.66 -5.07
N TRP A 28 12.75 1.59 -5.09
CA TRP A 28 12.64 0.68 -3.96
C TRP A 28 13.98 0.04 -3.61
N ASN A 29 14.73 -0.47 -4.62
CA ASN A 29 16.07 -1.01 -4.40
C ASN A 29 17.05 0.05 -3.89
N ILE A 30 17.00 1.28 -4.42
CA ILE A 30 17.83 2.39 -3.96
C ILE A 30 17.53 2.70 -2.49
N PHE A 31 16.26 2.87 -2.12
CA PHE A 31 15.88 3.16 -0.74
C PHE A 31 16.22 2.01 0.20
N PHE A 32 16.05 0.77 -0.23
CA PHE A 32 16.44 -0.41 0.55
C PHE A 32 17.96 -0.42 0.82
N ALA A 33 18.77 -0.18 -0.19
CA ALA A 33 20.22 -0.09 -0.04
C ALA A 33 20.63 1.06 0.91
N LEU A 34 19.97 2.23 0.81
CA LEU A 34 20.22 3.36 1.71
C LEU A 34 19.84 3.01 3.16
N VAL A 35 18.70 2.34 3.37
CA VAL A 35 18.30 1.90 4.72
C VAL A 35 19.35 0.97 5.31
N ILE A 36 19.80 -0.04 4.57
CA ILE A 36 20.86 -0.96 5.03
C ILE A 36 22.16 -0.21 5.33
N PHE A 37 22.57 0.72 4.46
CA PHE A 37 23.78 1.50 4.63
C PHE A 37 23.74 2.36 5.89
N PHE A 38 22.65 3.09 6.14
CA PHE A 38 22.51 3.98 7.30
C PHE A 38 22.28 3.22 8.61
N THR A 39 21.64 2.06 8.57
CA THR A 39 21.35 1.26 9.80
C THR A 39 22.43 0.25 10.10
N GLY A 40 23.39 0.02 9.19
CA GLY A 40 24.40 -1.04 9.33
C GLY A 40 23.76 -2.43 9.45
N SER A 41 22.58 -2.65 8.85
CA SER A 41 21.78 -3.88 8.94
C SER A 41 21.26 -4.19 10.35
N GLN A 42 21.37 -3.24 11.29
CA GLN A 42 20.91 -3.45 12.66
C GLN A 42 19.42 -3.13 12.81
N SER A 43 18.75 -3.95 13.60
CA SER A 43 17.35 -3.68 14.00
C SER A 43 17.32 -2.75 15.22
N ILE A 44 16.41 -1.78 15.20
CA ILE A 44 16.16 -0.87 16.34
C ILE A 44 15.20 -1.59 17.28
N ARG A 45 15.61 -1.71 18.53
CA ARG A 45 14.86 -2.43 19.57
C ARG A 45 13.77 -1.53 20.19
N SER A 46 12.78 -2.17 20.81
CA SER A 46 11.69 -1.46 21.51
C SER A 46 12.21 -0.50 22.57
N SER A 47 13.21 -0.92 23.35
CA SER A 47 13.85 -0.08 24.39
C SER A 47 14.40 1.23 23.82
N ASP A 48 15.00 1.19 22.63
CA ASP A 48 15.61 2.36 22.01
C ASP A 48 14.53 3.33 21.48
N ILE A 49 13.41 2.78 20.99
CA ILE A 49 12.26 3.56 20.52
C ILE A 49 11.55 4.22 21.71
N GLU A 50 11.34 3.50 22.81
CA GLU A 50 10.69 4.03 24.02
C GLU A 50 11.45 5.21 24.63
N VAL A 51 12.78 5.14 24.63
CA VAL A 51 13.63 6.21 25.19
C VAL A 51 13.75 7.41 24.24
N ASN A 52 13.98 7.15 22.94
CA ASN A 52 14.33 8.21 22.00
C ASN A 52 13.14 8.77 21.19
N ALA A 53 12.06 7.99 21.04
CA ALA A 53 10.92 8.36 20.20
C ALA A 53 9.58 7.76 20.71
N PRO A 54 9.15 8.06 21.95
CA PRO A 54 7.97 7.46 22.58
C PRO A 54 6.66 7.67 21.75
N LEU A 55 6.57 8.75 20.99
CA LEU A 55 5.41 9.03 20.10
C LEU A 55 5.21 7.96 19.02
N LEU A 56 6.23 7.17 18.70
CA LEU A 56 6.09 6.09 17.72
C LEU A 56 5.22 4.94 18.25
N HIS A 57 5.17 4.74 19.58
CA HIS A 57 4.32 3.71 20.18
C HIS A 57 2.85 4.06 20.27
N PHE A 58 2.50 5.35 20.17
CA PHE A 58 1.11 5.84 20.34
C PHE A 58 0.08 5.06 19.52
N TRP A 59 0.35 4.80 18.25
CA TRP A 59 -0.59 4.10 17.37
C TRP A 59 -0.71 2.59 17.66
N GLY A 60 0.22 2.03 18.43
CA GLY A 60 0.20 0.64 18.89
C GLY A 60 -0.51 0.43 20.22
N GLU A 61 -0.81 1.50 20.96
CA GLU A 61 -1.51 1.41 22.24
C GLU A 61 -2.90 0.78 22.09
N ARG A 62 -3.25 -0.04 23.07
CA ARG A 62 -4.48 -0.83 23.07
C ARG A 62 -5.57 -0.16 23.88
N ILE A 63 -6.77 -0.09 23.30
CA ILE A 63 -7.98 0.36 23.96
C ILE A 63 -8.85 -0.86 24.23
N ASN A 64 -9.22 -1.06 25.49
CA ASN A 64 -10.17 -2.11 25.90
C ASN A 64 -11.59 -1.54 25.89
N LEU A 65 -12.41 -1.99 24.95
CA LEU A 65 -13.83 -1.63 24.82
C LEU A 65 -14.67 -2.87 25.17
N GLY A 66 -14.89 -3.11 26.48
CA GLY A 66 -15.88 -4.09 26.94
C GLY A 66 -15.71 -5.53 26.41
N GLY A 67 -14.45 -6.01 26.24
CA GLY A 67 -14.14 -7.36 25.74
C GLY A 67 -13.50 -7.39 24.35
N PHE A 68 -13.49 -6.27 23.63
CA PHE A 68 -12.74 -6.11 22.37
C PHE A 68 -11.51 -5.25 22.59
N VAL A 69 -10.37 -5.69 22.05
CA VAL A 69 -9.11 -4.96 22.11
C VAL A 69 -8.84 -4.35 20.74
N PHE A 70 -8.93 -3.02 20.66
CA PHE A 70 -8.57 -2.25 19.46
C PHE A 70 -7.28 -1.47 19.72
N THR A 71 -6.54 -1.17 18.64
CA THR A 71 -5.42 -0.24 18.69
C THR A 71 -5.83 1.12 18.10
N TYR A 72 -5.20 2.21 18.54
CA TYR A 72 -5.41 3.53 17.90
C TYR A 72 -5.13 3.49 16.40
N GLY A 73 -4.15 2.67 15.98
CA GLY A 73 -3.83 2.45 14.57
C GLY A 73 -4.99 1.89 13.75
N ALA A 74 -5.87 1.07 14.34
CA ALA A 74 -7.06 0.54 13.64
C ALA A 74 -8.07 1.66 13.34
N PHE A 75 -8.30 2.59 14.27
CA PHE A 75 -9.17 3.74 14.04
C PHE A 75 -8.59 4.68 12.99
N LEU A 76 -7.28 4.92 13.04
CA LEU A 76 -6.58 5.71 12.02
C LEU A 76 -6.72 5.08 10.63
N MET A 77 -6.54 3.76 10.52
CA MET A 77 -6.72 3.02 9.28
C MET A 77 -8.13 3.23 8.71
N ILE A 78 -9.16 3.05 9.52
CA ILE A 78 -10.55 3.28 9.10
C ILE A 78 -10.74 4.73 8.64
N GLY A 79 -10.19 5.69 9.38
CA GLY A 79 -10.23 7.11 9.02
C GLY A 79 -9.58 7.40 7.66
N ILE A 80 -8.41 6.78 7.38
CA ILE A 80 -7.72 6.92 6.09
C ILE A 80 -8.55 6.29 4.96
N PHE A 81 -9.15 5.11 5.17
CA PHE A 81 -10.02 4.49 4.18
C PHE A 81 -11.22 5.37 3.84
N ILE A 82 -11.89 5.95 4.83
CA ILE A 82 -13.01 6.88 4.65
C ILE A 82 -12.54 8.14 3.92
N PHE A 83 -11.40 8.70 4.31
CA PHE A 83 -10.83 9.89 3.67
C PHE A 83 -10.48 9.63 2.20
N LEU A 84 -9.80 8.53 1.88
CA LEU A 84 -9.45 8.17 0.51
C LEU A 84 -10.70 7.84 -0.31
N TRP A 85 -11.68 7.18 0.28
CA TRP A 85 -12.96 6.93 -0.38
C TRP A 85 -13.64 8.24 -0.76
N PHE A 86 -13.71 9.20 0.17
CA PHE A 86 -14.25 10.53 -0.10
C PHE A 86 -13.45 11.26 -1.19
N LEU A 87 -12.12 11.24 -1.07
CA LEU A 87 -11.22 11.88 -2.02
C LEU A 87 -11.40 11.34 -3.45
N LEU A 88 -11.50 10.03 -3.62
CA LEU A 88 -11.65 9.40 -4.93
C LEU A 88 -13.07 9.53 -5.50
N ASN A 89 -14.12 9.40 -4.66
CA ASN A 89 -15.48 9.34 -5.19
C ASN A 89 -16.20 10.69 -5.21
N ARG A 90 -15.77 11.66 -4.39
CA ARG A 90 -16.50 12.93 -4.18
C ARG A 90 -15.75 14.16 -4.66
N THR A 91 -14.49 14.05 -5.11
CA THR A 91 -13.72 15.21 -5.55
C THR A 91 -13.40 15.19 -7.05
N ALA A 92 -13.06 16.35 -7.60
CA ALA A 92 -12.56 16.47 -8.97
C ALA A 92 -11.22 15.71 -9.16
N TRP A 93 -10.40 15.69 -8.11
CA TRP A 93 -9.13 14.96 -8.11
C TRP A 93 -9.35 13.47 -8.38
N GLY A 94 -10.31 12.83 -7.70
CA GLY A 94 -10.62 11.42 -7.92
C GLY A 94 -11.11 11.13 -9.33
N ARG A 95 -11.97 11.98 -9.90
CA ARG A 95 -12.40 11.83 -11.29
C ARG A 95 -11.24 11.89 -12.28
N HIS A 96 -10.28 12.79 -12.06
CA HIS A 96 -9.09 12.87 -12.90
C HIS A 96 -8.19 11.63 -12.72
N VAL A 97 -8.08 11.07 -11.50
CA VAL A 97 -7.33 9.82 -11.24
C VAL A 97 -7.89 8.67 -12.09
N TYR A 98 -9.20 8.47 -12.08
CA TYR A 98 -9.85 7.43 -12.89
C TYR A 98 -9.71 7.68 -14.38
N ALA A 99 -9.89 8.92 -14.83
CA ALA A 99 -9.75 9.28 -16.25
C ALA A 99 -8.33 9.00 -16.77
N ILE A 100 -7.28 9.37 -16.02
CA ILE A 100 -5.89 9.09 -16.40
C ILE A 100 -5.59 7.58 -16.36
N GLY A 101 -6.21 6.87 -15.45
CA GLY A 101 -6.06 5.41 -15.34
C GLY A 101 -6.73 4.65 -16.47
N ASP A 102 -7.81 5.18 -17.03
CA ASP A 102 -8.54 4.59 -18.17
C ASP A 102 -7.82 4.86 -19.50
N ASP A 103 -7.59 6.13 -19.81
CA ASP A 103 -6.84 6.56 -20.99
C ASP A 103 -6.11 7.89 -20.71
N LYS A 104 -4.80 7.82 -20.60
CA LYS A 104 -3.97 8.99 -20.32
C LYS A 104 -4.00 10.01 -21.46
N GLU A 105 -4.01 9.56 -22.73
CA GLU A 105 -3.99 10.45 -23.89
C GLU A 105 -5.33 11.18 -24.03
N ALA A 106 -6.43 10.47 -23.87
CA ALA A 106 -7.76 11.08 -23.85
C ALA A 106 -7.94 12.09 -22.71
N ALA A 107 -7.38 11.79 -21.53
CA ALA A 107 -7.38 12.71 -20.40
C ALA A 107 -6.59 14.01 -20.70
N GLU A 108 -5.44 13.91 -21.38
CA GLU A 108 -4.66 15.08 -21.81
C GLU A 108 -5.42 15.93 -22.84
N LEU A 109 -6.04 15.29 -23.82
CA LEU A 109 -6.88 15.96 -24.82
C LEU A 109 -8.08 16.67 -24.20
N SER A 110 -8.59 16.15 -23.08
CA SER A 110 -9.65 16.78 -22.27
C SER A 110 -9.17 17.92 -21.37
N GLY A 111 -7.89 18.32 -21.46
CA GLY A 111 -7.30 19.44 -20.74
C GLY A 111 -6.80 19.10 -19.32
N ILE A 112 -6.77 17.82 -18.93
CA ILE A 112 -6.24 17.40 -17.64
C ILE A 112 -4.70 17.46 -17.69
N ARG A 113 -4.10 18.10 -16.68
CA ARG A 113 -2.63 18.14 -16.54
C ARG A 113 -2.14 16.82 -15.94
N THR A 114 -2.01 15.80 -16.77
CA THR A 114 -1.71 14.41 -16.34
C THR A 114 -0.42 14.29 -15.54
N ASP A 115 0.64 15.01 -15.91
CA ASP A 115 1.91 14.98 -15.17
C ASP A 115 1.79 15.47 -13.73
N ARG A 116 1.09 16.59 -13.51
CA ARG A 116 0.85 17.10 -12.14
C ARG A 116 -0.03 16.17 -11.34
N MET A 117 -1.02 15.60 -12.00
CA MET A 117 -1.90 14.60 -11.37
C MET A 117 -1.12 13.36 -10.95
N LEU A 118 -0.27 12.80 -11.81
CA LEU A 118 0.56 11.64 -11.47
C LEU A 118 1.48 11.95 -10.28
N VAL A 119 2.17 13.09 -10.27
CA VAL A 119 2.99 13.49 -9.11
C VAL A 119 2.15 13.57 -7.84
N SER A 120 0.92 14.12 -7.89
CA SER A 120 0.03 14.19 -6.73
C SER A 120 -0.42 12.82 -6.24
N ILE A 121 -0.71 11.89 -7.16
CA ILE A 121 -1.09 10.50 -6.83
C ILE A 121 0.06 9.81 -6.07
N TYR A 122 1.28 9.91 -6.59
CA TYR A 122 2.46 9.34 -5.92
C TYR A 122 2.75 10.00 -4.57
N ALA A 123 2.53 11.31 -4.44
CA ALA A 123 2.68 12.03 -3.19
C ALA A 123 1.66 11.55 -2.13
N VAL A 124 0.39 11.39 -2.53
CA VAL A 124 -0.67 10.84 -1.66
C VAL A 124 -0.35 9.39 -1.28
N ALA A 125 0.07 8.56 -2.22
CA ALA A 125 0.47 7.19 -1.94
C ALA A 125 1.63 7.15 -0.94
N GLY A 126 2.68 7.96 -1.14
CA GLY A 126 3.80 8.06 -0.22
C GLY A 126 3.40 8.55 1.18
N PHE A 127 2.41 9.44 1.28
CA PHE A 127 1.84 9.88 2.56
C PHE A 127 1.15 8.72 3.29
N VAL A 128 0.31 7.97 2.60
CA VAL A 128 -0.41 6.81 3.17
C VAL A 128 0.56 5.74 3.64
N VAL A 129 1.59 5.42 2.83
CA VAL A 129 2.63 4.44 3.19
C VAL A 129 3.41 4.90 4.42
N ALA A 130 3.73 6.19 4.53
CA ALA A 130 4.44 6.71 5.71
C ALA A 130 3.61 6.59 6.99
N ILE A 131 2.29 6.82 6.92
CA ILE A 131 1.39 6.60 8.07
C ILE A 131 1.32 5.10 8.39
N GLY A 132 1.18 4.24 7.37
CA GLY A 132 1.19 2.78 7.56
C GLY A 132 2.47 2.29 8.25
N ALA A 133 3.63 2.82 7.86
CA ALA A 133 4.91 2.52 8.51
C ALA A 133 4.90 2.96 9.99
N TRP A 134 4.39 4.15 10.29
CA TRP A 134 4.29 4.64 11.66
C TRP A 134 3.39 3.76 12.53
N VAL A 135 2.19 3.42 12.04
CA VAL A 135 1.26 2.50 12.73
C VAL A 135 1.92 1.14 12.98
N SER A 136 2.66 0.65 11.99
CA SER A 136 3.33 -0.64 12.08
C SER A 136 4.46 -0.66 13.11
N ILE A 137 5.26 0.41 13.17
CA ILE A 137 6.29 0.58 14.20
C ILE A 137 5.65 0.56 15.60
N GLY A 138 4.55 1.30 15.78
CA GLY A 138 3.81 1.33 17.04
C GLY A 138 3.29 -0.06 17.45
N ARG A 139 2.80 -0.84 16.49
CA ARG A 139 2.24 -2.16 16.76
C ARG A 139 3.30 -3.21 17.07
N VAL A 140 4.40 -3.22 16.32
CA VAL A 140 5.48 -4.23 16.44
C VAL A 140 6.46 -3.86 17.57
N GLY A 141 6.61 -2.58 17.85
CA GLY A 141 7.52 -2.04 18.85
C GLY A 141 9.00 -2.11 18.46
N SER A 142 9.31 -2.60 17.26
CA SER A 142 10.70 -2.68 16.77
C SER A 142 10.75 -2.45 15.27
N VAL A 143 11.90 -2.06 14.74
CA VAL A 143 12.10 -1.82 13.31
C VAL A 143 13.31 -2.63 12.83
N SER A 144 13.07 -3.47 11.82
CA SER A 144 14.14 -4.15 11.08
C SER A 144 14.21 -3.63 9.65
N PRO A 145 15.39 -3.47 9.05
CA PRO A 145 15.55 -3.09 7.65
C PRO A 145 14.81 -4.01 6.66
N THR A 146 14.64 -5.27 7.03
CA THR A 146 13.96 -6.28 6.21
C THR A 146 12.46 -6.41 6.51
N SER A 147 11.95 -5.68 7.52
CA SER A 147 10.51 -5.62 7.80
C SER A 147 9.77 -5.13 6.55
N PHE A 148 8.68 -5.77 6.18
CA PHE A 148 7.87 -5.41 4.99
C PHE A 148 8.55 -5.58 3.62
N TYR A 149 9.65 -6.33 3.52
CA TYR A 149 10.26 -6.61 2.22
C TYR A 149 9.24 -7.18 1.21
N GLU A 150 8.31 -7.98 1.68
CA GLU A 150 7.26 -8.59 0.87
C GLU A 150 5.93 -7.83 0.87
N GLY A 151 5.83 -6.75 1.62
CA GLY A 151 4.61 -5.95 1.73
C GLY A 151 4.08 -5.41 0.39
N ASN A 152 4.95 -5.27 -0.61
CA ASN A 152 4.54 -4.90 -1.97
C ASN A 152 3.66 -5.98 -2.60
N LEU A 153 4.05 -7.25 -2.50
CA LEU A 153 3.28 -8.37 -3.07
C LEU A 153 1.96 -8.55 -2.34
N ASP A 154 1.96 -8.45 -1.02
CA ASP A 154 0.75 -8.53 -0.21
C ASP A 154 -0.24 -7.40 -0.57
N SER A 155 0.27 -6.18 -0.77
CA SER A 155 -0.54 -5.03 -1.17
C SER A 155 -1.15 -5.20 -2.56
N ILE A 156 -0.36 -5.66 -3.53
CA ILE A 156 -0.84 -5.95 -4.89
C ILE A 156 -1.92 -7.04 -4.83
N THR A 157 -1.67 -8.11 -4.07
CA THR A 157 -2.64 -9.20 -3.87
C THR A 157 -3.96 -8.67 -3.32
N ALA A 158 -3.89 -7.86 -2.26
CA ALA A 158 -5.05 -7.29 -1.61
C ALA A 158 -5.90 -6.43 -2.57
N VAL A 159 -5.27 -5.55 -3.36
CA VAL A 159 -6.03 -4.67 -4.27
C VAL A 159 -6.59 -5.43 -5.47
N VAL A 160 -5.90 -6.45 -5.96
CA VAL A 160 -6.38 -7.31 -7.06
C VAL A 160 -7.57 -8.16 -6.62
N ILE A 161 -7.47 -8.83 -5.47
CA ILE A 161 -8.59 -9.58 -4.87
C ILE A 161 -9.77 -8.63 -4.59
N GLY A 162 -9.49 -7.39 -4.22
CA GLY A 162 -10.47 -6.31 -4.04
C GLY A 162 -11.09 -5.77 -5.32
N GLY A 163 -10.72 -6.32 -6.50
CA GLY A 163 -11.28 -5.95 -7.80
C GLY A 163 -10.69 -4.66 -8.40
N THR A 164 -9.52 -4.23 -7.94
CA THR A 164 -8.79 -3.12 -8.55
C THR A 164 -7.98 -3.61 -9.74
N SER A 165 -8.15 -2.96 -10.88
CA SER A 165 -7.43 -3.30 -12.10
C SER A 165 -5.95 -2.94 -12.02
N LEU A 166 -5.08 -3.88 -12.36
CA LEU A 166 -3.64 -3.64 -12.52
C LEU A 166 -3.31 -2.75 -13.74
N PHE A 167 -4.22 -2.68 -14.71
CA PHE A 167 -4.03 -1.90 -15.94
C PHE A 167 -4.62 -0.49 -15.85
N GLY A 168 -5.22 -0.12 -14.71
CA GLY A 168 -5.79 1.20 -14.44
C GLY A 168 -7.29 1.31 -14.73
N GLY A 169 -7.82 2.51 -14.55
CA GLY A 169 -9.19 2.90 -14.83
C GLY A 169 -10.28 2.37 -13.90
N ARG A 170 -10.06 1.24 -13.23
CA ARG A 170 -11.08 0.57 -12.43
C ARG A 170 -10.55 0.14 -11.08
N GLY A 171 -11.36 0.31 -10.05
CA GLY A 171 -11.07 -0.10 -8.67
C GLY A 171 -11.87 0.71 -7.67
N THR A 172 -11.96 0.22 -6.45
CA THR A 172 -12.65 0.92 -5.35
C THR A 172 -11.87 0.76 -4.06
N ILE A 173 -11.90 1.81 -3.23
CA ILE A 173 -11.28 1.77 -1.89
C ILE A 173 -11.94 0.70 -1.01
N ILE A 174 -13.26 0.54 -1.12
CA ILE A 174 -14.00 -0.48 -0.38
C ILE A 174 -13.56 -1.89 -0.81
N GLY A 175 -13.40 -2.12 -2.12
CA GLY A 175 -12.86 -3.37 -2.63
C GLY A 175 -11.48 -3.66 -2.09
N SER A 176 -10.56 -2.68 -2.12
CA SER A 176 -9.21 -2.81 -1.58
C SER A 176 -9.21 -3.13 -0.07
N LEU A 177 -10.14 -2.55 0.71
CA LEU A 177 -10.31 -2.88 2.12
C LEU A 177 -10.69 -4.36 2.32
N PHE A 178 -11.72 -4.84 1.59
CA PHE A 178 -12.12 -6.24 1.68
C PHE A 178 -11.03 -7.19 1.19
N GLY A 179 -10.31 -6.83 0.12
CA GLY A 179 -9.17 -7.61 -0.36
C GLY A 179 -8.07 -7.72 0.69
N ALA A 180 -7.73 -6.62 1.36
CA ALA A 180 -6.75 -6.63 2.46
C ALA A 180 -7.21 -7.48 3.65
N LEU A 181 -8.51 -7.42 4.00
CA LEU A 181 -9.09 -8.28 5.05
C LEU A 181 -9.02 -9.76 4.65
N ILE A 182 -9.34 -10.11 3.39
CA ILE A 182 -9.26 -11.49 2.90
C ILE A 182 -7.83 -12.01 3.01
N VAL A 183 -6.85 -11.25 2.52
CA VAL A 183 -5.42 -11.64 2.60
C VAL A 183 -4.97 -11.80 4.06
N GLY A 184 -5.35 -10.84 4.91
CA GLY A 184 -5.01 -10.88 6.33
C GLY A 184 -5.63 -12.07 7.09
N VAL A 185 -6.92 -12.34 6.87
CA VAL A 185 -7.62 -13.49 7.46
C VAL A 185 -7.06 -14.80 6.93
N PHE A 186 -6.78 -14.89 5.63
CA PHE A 186 -6.19 -16.06 5.02
C PHE A 186 -4.81 -16.37 5.60
N SER A 187 -3.91 -15.38 5.65
CA SER A 187 -2.57 -15.53 6.24
C SER A 187 -2.63 -15.90 7.72
N SER A 188 -3.51 -15.24 8.48
CA SER A 188 -3.69 -15.55 9.91
C SER A 188 -4.27 -16.95 10.13
N GLY A 189 -5.23 -17.36 9.29
CA GLY A 189 -5.84 -18.69 9.35
C GLY A 189 -4.83 -19.79 9.07
N LEU A 190 -3.97 -19.62 8.05
CA LEU A 190 -2.91 -20.59 7.73
C LEU A 190 -1.87 -20.67 8.88
N SER A 191 -1.54 -19.53 9.50
CA SER A 191 -0.64 -19.49 10.63
C SER A 191 -1.21 -20.20 11.86
N ILE A 192 -2.50 -20.00 12.18
CA ILE A 192 -3.19 -20.67 13.27
C ILE A 192 -3.33 -22.18 13.02
N ALA A 193 -3.49 -22.58 11.75
CA ALA A 193 -3.51 -23.98 11.34
C ALA A 193 -2.14 -24.68 11.46
N GLY A 194 -1.10 -23.96 11.87
CA GLY A 194 0.24 -24.50 12.06
C GLY A 194 1.00 -24.78 10.77
N LEU A 195 0.57 -24.21 9.64
CA LEU A 195 1.29 -24.33 8.38
C LEU A 195 2.60 -23.56 8.41
N ASP A 196 3.67 -24.17 7.90
CA ASP A 196 4.96 -23.52 7.73
C ASP A 196 4.84 -22.28 6.83
N VAL A 197 5.67 -21.27 7.11
CA VAL A 197 5.72 -20.01 6.36
C VAL A 197 5.90 -20.24 4.86
N LEU A 198 6.65 -21.26 4.45
CA LEU A 198 6.84 -21.61 3.03
C LEU A 198 5.52 -21.99 2.36
N TRP A 199 4.70 -22.79 3.02
CA TRP A 199 3.39 -23.19 2.50
C TRP A 199 2.38 -22.04 2.49
N GLN A 200 2.46 -21.14 3.47
CA GLN A 200 1.65 -19.92 3.49
C GLN A 200 1.97 -19.05 2.26
N ARG A 201 3.25 -18.86 1.93
CA ARG A 201 3.70 -18.12 0.75
C ARG A 201 3.31 -18.79 -0.56
N PHE A 202 3.45 -20.10 -0.64
CA PHE A 202 3.00 -20.86 -1.81
C PHE A 202 1.50 -20.67 -2.05
N ALA A 203 0.68 -20.77 -1.00
CA ALA A 203 -0.76 -20.58 -1.08
C ALA A 203 -1.14 -19.16 -1.49
N LEU A 204 -0.46 -18.13 -0.95
CA LEU A 204 -0.65 -16.74 -1.37
C LEU A 204 -0.27 -16.53 -2.84
N GLY A 205 0.83 -17.10 -3.31
CA GLY A 205 1.23 -17.05 -4.72
C GLY A 205 0.18 -17.66 -5.66
N CYS A 206 -0.37 -18.82 -5.30
CA CYS A 206 -1.48 -19.43 -6.02
C CYS A 206 -2.73 -18.54 -6.03
N LEU A 207 -3.07 -17.94 -4.88
CA LEU A 207 -4.21 -17.04 -4.75
C LEU A 207 -4.07 -15.83 -5.69
N ILE A 208 -2.89 -15.22 -5.79
CA ILE A 208 -2.60 -14.10 -6.70
C ILE A 208 -2.86 -14.52 -8.15
N ILE A 209 -2.27 -15.64 -8.58
CA ILE A 209 -2.40 -16.12 -9.96
C ILE A 209 -3.87 -16.36 -10.31
N VAL A 210 -4.61 -17.02 -9.41
CA VAL A 210 -6.04 -17.28 -9.59
C VAL A 210 -6.83 -15.97 -9.67
N ALA A 211 -6.59 -15.03 -8.76
CA ALA A 211 -7.28 -13.74 -8.74
C ALA A 211 -7.05 -12.93 -10.01
N VAL A 212 -5.78 -12.81 -10.45
CA VAL A 212 -5.43 -12.12 -11.70
C VAL A 212 -5.99 -12.84 -12.92
N GLY A 213 -5.96 -14.17 -12.91
CA GLY A 213 -6.54 -14.99 -13.99
C GLY A 213 -8.03 -14.78 -14.15
N ILE A 214 -8.77 -14.72 -13.04
CA ILE A 214 -10.21 -14.42 -13.02
C ILE A 214 -10.47 -12.99 -13.53
N ASP A 215 -9.71 -11.99 -13.07
CA ASP A 215 -9.87 -10.60 -13.54
C ASP A 215 -9.68 -10.50 -15.07
N GLN A 216 -8.64 -11.14 -15.60
CA GLN A 216 -8.39 -11.17 -17.04
C GLN A 216 -9.49 -11.90 -17.82
N TRP A 217 -9.97 -13.02 -17.28
CA TRP A 217 -11.06 -13.76 -17.92
C TRP A 217 -12.36 -12.95 -17.98
N ILE A 218 -12.74 -12.29 -16.87
CA ILE A 218 -13.92 -11.42 -16.81
C ILE A 218 -13.80 -10.29 -17.86
N ARG A 219 -12.62 -9.68 -17.97
CA ARG A 219 -12.38 -8.62 -18.97
C ARG A 219 -12.57 -9.12 -20.41
N LYS A 220 -12.07 -10.33 -20.70
CA LYS A 220 -12.17 -10.91 -22.04
C LYS A 220 -13.60 -11.28 -22.43
N VAL A 221 -14.45 -11.59 -21.45
CA VAL A 221 -15.87 -11.91 -21.68
C VAL A 221 -16.74 -10.64 -21.73
N SER A 222 -16.30 -9.54 -21.11
CA SER A 222 -17.04 -8.27 -21.04
C SER A 222 -16.76 -7.29 -22.19
N ASN A 223 -15.79 -7.61 -23.07
CA ASN A 223 -15.49 -6.94 -24.33
C ASN A 223 -15.98 -7.78 -25.52
#